data_ea28041c0cb1c6c0d67d3db4a60f5659
#
_entry.id   ea28041c0cb1c6c0d67d3db4a60f5659
#
_cell.length_a   1.000
_cell.length_b   1.000
_cell.length_c   1.000
_cell.angle_alpha   90.00
_cell.angle_beta   90.00
_cell.angle_gamma   90.00
#
_symmetry.space_group_name_H-M   'P 1'
#
loop_
_entity.id
_entity.type
_entity.pdbx_description
1 polymer ?
#
loop_
_entity_poly.entity_id
_entity_poly.type
_entity_poly.pdbx_seq_one_letter_code
_entity_poly.pdbx_strand_id
1 'polypeptide(L)'
;MVRLLPMLFALFFIVQSTACYSTALFEDKALEYDLAGHMEFAVADGDTLVGDELWVDDQSKISRAPHQYLHFRVTIENALNEPVPLWFSITFPSIEHLYVSDGTHTWITGDALPFSSREVLVPNYHFPFILPAQDKMQIYGHMEGKILRYNFFVATPEKVNKMYVDSLQRDMTFFGAMSILTILSLVVFT
;
A
#
# COMPACT_ATOMS: atom_id res chain seq x y z
N MET A 1 -6.31 -58.87 -42.09
CA MET A 1 -5.31 -58.41 -41.06
C MET A 1 -5.44 -56.90 -40.98
N VAL A 2 -6.23 -56.38 -40.02
CA VAL A 2 -6.42 -54.95 -39.80
C VAL A 2 -5.57 -54.58 -38.61
N ARG A 3 -4.58 -53.72 -38.82
CA ARG A 3 -3.75 -53.16 -37.73
C ARG A 3 -4.46 -51.94 -37.16
N LEU A 4 -4.96 -52.05 -35.96
CA LEU A 4 -5.41 -50.93 -35.13
C LEU A 4 -4.21 -50.16 -34.64
N LEU A 5 -4.14 -48.90 -35.03
CA LEU A 5 -3.16 -47.91 -34.51
C LEU A 5 -3.76 -47.34 -33.20
N PRO A 6 -3.10 -47.37 -32.05
CA PRO A 6 -3.59 -46.72 -30.87
C PRO A 6 -3.33 -45.21 -30.98
N MET A 7 -4.42 -44.44 -31.04
CA MET A 7 -4.36 -42.98 -30.86
C MET A 7 -3.96 -42.66 -29.41
N LEU A 8 -2.72 -42.24 -29.24
CA LEU A 8 -2.22 -41.69 -27.98
C LEU A 8 -2.80 -40.28 -27.82
N PHE A 9 -3.90 -40.15 -27.05
CA PHE A 9 -4.39 -38.86 -26.59
C PHE A 9 -3.40 -38.37 -25.52
N ALA A 10 -2.47 -37.51 -25.92
CA ALA A 10 -1.68 -36.70 -24.98
C ALA A 10 -2.62 -35.65 -24.39
N LEU A 11 -3.13 -35.95 -23.21
CA LEU A 11 -3.82 -34.93 -22.38
C LEU A 11 -2.78 -33.91 -21.92
N PHE A 12 -2.70 -32.82 -22.64
CA PHE A 12 -1.98 -31.65 -22.19
C PHE A 12 -2.77 -31.06 -21.01
N PHE A 13 -2.41 -31.43 -19.79
CA PHE A 13 -2.78 -30.67 -18.62
C PHE A 13 -2.02 -29.33 -18.69
N ILE A 14 -2.70 -28.32 -19.21
CA ILE A 14 -2.30 -26.94 -18.98
C ILE A 14 -2.59 -26.69 -17.49
N VAL A 15 -1.58 -26.88 -16.66
CA VAL A 15 -1.56 -26.32 -15.31
C VAL A 15 -1.51 -24.82 -15.50
N GLN A 16 -2.67 -24.18 -15.56
CA GLN A 16 -2.74 -22.75 -15.31
C GLN A 16 -2.34 -22.60 -13.85
N SER A 17 -1.10 -22.17 -13.63
CA SER A 17 -0.70 -21.62 -12.35
C SER A 17 -1.55 -20.35 -12.15
N THR A 18 -2.71 -20.50 -11.53
CA THR A 18 -3.41 -19.39 -10.92
C THR A 18 -2.47 -18.90 -9.83
N ALA A 19 -1.74 -17.85 -10.11
CA ALA A 19 -1.01 -17.11 -9.08
C ALA A 19 -2.06 -16.78 -8.02
N CYS A 20 -1.96 -17.43 -6.86
CA CYS A 20 -2.87 -17.23 -5.76
C CYS A 20 -2.47 -15.90 -5.12
N TYR A 21 -2.95 -14.79 -5.70
CA TYR A 21 -2.76 -13.47 -5.14
C TYR A 21 -3.45 -13.44 -3.77
N SER A 22 -2.70 -13.10 -2.74
CA SER A 22 -3.28 -12.87 -1.43
C SER A 22 -4.17 -11.65 -1.50
N THR A 23 -5.48 -11.85 -1.36
CA THR A 23 -6.47 -10.77 -1.38
C THR A 23 -6.70 -10.28 0.05
N ALA A 24 -6.58 -8.98 0.27
CA ALA A 24 -6.96 -8.37 1.55
C ALA A 24 -8.48 -8.26 1.62
N LEU A 25 -9.11 -8.90 2.62
CA LEU A 25 -10.55 -8.90 2.81
C LEU A 25 -10.96 -7.76 3.74
N PHE A 26 -11.77 -6.82 3.24
CA PHE A 26 -12.31 -5.71 4.02
C PHE A 26 -13.71 -6.07 4.55
N GLU A 27 -13.84 -6.26 5.87
CA GLU A 27 -15.05 -6.75 6.53
C GLU A 27 -15.66 -5.75 7.53
N ASP A 28 -14.88 -4.80 8.03
CA ASP A 28 -15.32 -3.87 9.08
C ASP A 28 -14.76 -2.46 8.84
N LYS A 29 -15.66 -1.48 8.79
CA LYS A 29 -15.31 -0.05 8.61
C LYS A 29 -14.56 0.58 9.79
N ALA A 30 -14.67 0.00 10.98
CA ALA A 30 -14.01 0.51 12.18
C ALA A 30 -12.53 0.14 12.25
N LEU A 31 -12.08 -0.82 11.44
CA LEU A 31 -10.74 -1.35 11.47
C LEU A 31 -9.81 -0.62 10.47
N GLU A 32 -8.54 -0.64 10.79
CA GLU A 32 -7.44 -0.39 9.90
C GLU A 32 -6.91 -1.74 9.45
N TYR A 33 -6.79 -1.93 8.15
CA TYR A 33 -6.29 -3.18 7.57
C TYR A 33 -4.85 -2.99 7.11
N ASP A 34 -3.92 -3.63 7.83
CA ASP A 34 -2.53 -3.74 7.39
C ASP A 34 -2.45 -4.62 6.14
N LEU A 35 -1.84 -4.08 5.09
CA LEU A 35 -1.71 -4.76 3.81
C LEU A 35 -0.38 -5.49 3.65
N ALA A 36 0.52 -5.45 4.63
CA ALA A 36 1.87 -6.00 4.49
C ALA A 36 1.90 -7.48 4.05
N GLY A 37 0.95 -8.29 4.52
CA GLY A 37 0.83 -9.70 4.13
C GLY A 37 0.09 -9.96 2.81
N HIS A 38 -0.39 -8.91 2.14
CA HIS A 38 -1.20 -9.00 0.92
C HIS A 38 -0.59 -8.24 -0.25
N MET A 39 0.50 -7.50 0.00
CA MET A 39 1.22 -6.75 -1.02
C MET A 39 2.13 -7.66 -1.82
N GLU A 40 2.25 -7.38 -3.09
CA GLU A 40 3.27 -7.93 -3.95
C GLU A 40 4.19 -6.82 -4.45
N PHE A 41 5.46 -7.12 -4.57
CA PHE A 41 6.50 -6.17 -4.89
C PHE A 41 7.37 -6.65 -6.03
N ALA A 42 7.85 -5.71 -6.85
CA ALA A 42 8.85 -5.99 -7.88
C ALA A 42 9.79 -4.78 -8.04
N VAL A 43 10.92 -5.00 -8.66
CA VAL A 43 11.89 -3.93 -8.98
C VAL A 43 12.10 -3.89 -10.47
N ALA A 44 11.99 -2.69 -11.03
CA ALA A 44 12.27 -2.46 -12.44
C ALA A 44 12.94 -1.08 -12.65
N ASP A 45 13.52 -0.91 -13.82
CA ASP A 45 14.06 0.37 -14.26
C ASP A 45 12.92 1.26 -14.79
N GLY A 46 12.70 2.39 -14.12
CA GLY A 46 11.65 3.34 -14.47
C GLY A 46 10.22 2.80 -14.25
N ASP A 47 9.30 3.31 -15.02
CA ASP A 47 7.86 2.98 -15.02
C ASP A 47 7.51 1.77 -15.91
N THR A 48 8.51 0.98 -16.30
CA THR A 48 8.34 -0.18 -17.16
C THR A 48 7.41 -1.19 -16.53
N LEU A 49 6.48 -1.75 -17.31
CA LEU A 49 5.61 -2.83 -16.86
C LEU A 49 6.43 -4.05 -16.41
N VAL A 50 6.16 -4.51 -15.20
CA VAL A 50 6.83 -5.66 -14.60
C VAL A 50 6.12 -6.94 -15.03
N GLY A 51 6.89 -7.92 -15.54
CA GLY A 51 6.35 -9.24 -15.85
C GLY A 51 5.87 -9.98 -14.59
N ASP A 52 4.85 -10.84 -14.74
CA ASP A 52 4.23 -11.53 -13.59
C ASP A 52 5.19 -12.43 -12.81
N GLU A 53 6.25 -12.90 -13.42
CA GLU A 53 7.27 -13.74 -12.81
C GLU A 53 8.22 -13.00 -11.85
N LEU A 54 8.21 -11.66 -11.86
CA LEU A 54 9.14 -10.84 -11.07
C LEU A 54 8.56 -10.38 -9.73
N TRP A 55 7.27 -10.65 -9.47
CA TRP A 55 6.61 -10.24 -8.25
C TRP A 55 6.93 -11.16 -7.07
N VAL A 56 7.17 -10.56 -5.91
CA VAL A 56 7.45 -11.25 -4.65
C VAL A 56 6.51 -10.74 -3.55
N ASP A 57 6.14 -11.60 -2.64
CA ASP A 57 5.21 -11.36 -1.54
C ASP A 57 5.84 -10.73 -0.29
N ASP A 58 7.15 -10.53 -0.30
CA ASP A 58 7.89 -10.03 0.87
C ASP A 58 8.90 -8.96 0.45
N GLN A 59 8.65 -7.74 0.91
CA GLN A 59 9.51 -6.59 0.67
C GLN A 59 10.96 -6.81 1.12
N SER A 60 11.18 -7.64 2.15
CA SER A 60 12.53 -7.93 2.65
C SER A 60 13.39 -8.76 1.69
N LYS A 61 12.77 -9.43 0.73
CA LYS A 61 13.42 -10.20 -0.33
C LYS A 61 13.93 -9.34 -1.48
N ILE A 62 13.59 -8.05 -1.48
CA ILE A 62 13.92 -7.14 -2.56
C ILE A 62 15.26 -6.46 -2.34
N SER A 63 16.10 -6.51 -3.36
CA SER A 63 17.31 -5.69 -3.46
C SER A 63 17.18 -4.74 -4.64
N ARG A 64 17.41 -3.46 -4.41
CA ARG A 64 17.21 -2.40 -5.40
C ARG A 64 18.47 -1.55 -5.57
N ALA A 65 18.83 -1.24 -6.81
CA ALA A 65 19.82 -0.22 -7.12
C ALA A 65 19.21 1.21 -6.93
N PRO A 66 20.03 2.24 -6.71
CA PRO A 66 19.57 3.59 -6.39
C PRO A 66 18.61 4.24 -7.41
N HIS A 67 18.68 3.82 -8.67
CA HIS A 67 17.87 4.37 -9.76
C HIS A 67 16.67 3.49 -10.15
N GLN A 68 16.43 2.40 -9.44
CA GLN A 68 15.33 1.50 -9.72
C GLN A 68 14.09 1.87 -8.90
N TYR A 69 12.94 1.63 -9.49
CA TYR A 69 11.64 1.83 -8.85
C TYR A 69 11.21 0.56 -8.12
N LEU A 70 10.61 0.76 -6.96
CA LEU A 70 9.88 -0.29 -6.27
C LEU A 70 8.43 -0.27 -6.76
N HIS A 71 8.05 -1.27 -7.51
CA HIS A 71 6.67 -1.51 -7.91
C HIS A 71 5.94 -2.27 -6.83
N PHE A 72 4.66 -1.97 -6.65
CA PHE A 72 3.79 -2.66 -5.72
C PHE A 72 2.40 -2.85 -6.31
N ARG A 73 1.72 -3.90 -5.88
CA ARG A 73 0.31 -4.13 -6.17
C ARG A 73 -0.37 -4.84 -5.01
N VAL A 74 -1.67 -4.63 -4.87
CA VAL A 74 -2.52 -5.29 -3.90
C VAL A 74 -3.93 -5.42 -4.44
N THR A 75 -4.58 -6.53 -4.12
CA THR A 75 -6.01 -6.72 -4.40
C THR A 75 -6.77 -6.65 -3.08
N ILE A 76 -7.80 -5.79 -3.03
CA ILE A 76 -8.66 -5.59 -1.88
C ILE A 76 -10.06 -6.03 -2.27
N GLU A 77 -10.69 -6.86 -1.43
CA GLU A 77 -12.05 -7.35 -1.60
C GLU A 77 -12.96 -6.77 -0.54
N ASN A 78 -14.10 -6.26 -0.96
CA ASN A 78 -15.14 -5.76 -0.06
C ASN A 78 -16.11 -6.90 0.28
N ALA A 79 -16.12 -7.37 1.51
CA ALA A 79 -17.09 -8.36 1.99
C ALA A 79 -18.45 -7.74 2.39
N LEU A 80 -18.54 -6.40 2.44
CA LEU A 80 -19.77 -5.70 2.81
C LEU A 80 -20.74 -5.60 1.62
N ASN A 81 -22.04 -5.50 1.95
CA ASN A 81 -23.12 -5.37 0.95
C ASN A 81 -23.31 -3.92 0.44
N GLU A 82 -22.39 -3.03 0.74
CA GLU A 82 -22.45 -1.62 0.34
C GLU A 82 -21.07 -1.12 -0.12
N PRO A 83 -21.02 -0.14 -1.01
CA PRO A 83 -19.75 0.48 -1.39
C PRO A 83 -19.17 1.25 -0.20
N VAL A 84 -17.84 1.22 -0.06
CA VAL A 84 -17.14 1.84 1.07
C VAL A 84 -16.11 2.84 0.56
N PRO A 85 -16.15 4.10 1.00
CA PRO A 85 -15.07 5.04 0.78
C PRO A 85 -13.87 4.64 1.65
N LEU A 86 -12.73 4.46 1.02
CA LEU A 86 -11.48 4.05 1.67
C LEU A 86 -10.34 4.97 1.24
N TRP A 87 -9.33 5.04 2.07
CA TRP A 87 -8.03 5.60 1.74
C TRP A 87 -6.98 4.49 1.74
N PHE A 88 -6.34 4.28 0.60
CA PHE A 88 -5.09 3.54 0.53
C PHE A 88 -3.97 4.44 1.04
N SER A 89 -3.21 3.97 1.99
CA SER A 89 -2.30 4.80 2.76
C SER A 89 -0.90 4.23 2.79
N ILE A 90 0.09 5.11 2.61
CA ILE A 90 1.52 4.79 2.73
C ILE A 90 2.10 5.67 3.83
N THR A 91 2.56 5.05 4.93
CA THR A 91 3.00 5.76 6.15
C THR A 91 4.49 6.08 6.16
N PHE A 92 5.03 6.55 5.08
CA PHE A 92 6.41 7.02 5.07
C PHE A 92 6.56 8.25 4.18
N PRO A 93 6.86 9.43 4.74
CA PRO A 93 6.85 10.67 3.98
C PRO A 93 8.05 10.88 3.04
N SER A 94 9.11 10.06 3.11
CA SER A 94 10.34 10.27 2.34
C SER A 94 10.37 9.49 1.03
N ILE A 95 9.34 9.62 0.21
CA ILE A 95 9.27 9.06 -1.15
C ILE A 95 9.49 10.20 -2.13
N GLU A 96 10.52 10.11 -2.96
CA GLU A 96 10.88 11.18 -3.92
C GLU A 96 9.82 11.30 -5.03
N HIS A 97 9.45 10.16 -5.64
CA HIS A 97 8.40 10.06 -6.65
C HIS A 97 7.50 8.88 -6.33
N LEU A 98 6.20 9.11 -6.39
CA LEU A 98 5.17 8.12 -6.10
C LEU A 98 4.06 8.19 -7.14
N TYR A 99 3.81 7.07 -7.78
CA TYR A 99 2.70 6.84 -8.68
C TYR A 99 1.79 5.78 -8.09
N VAL A 100 0.48 6.04 -8.02
CA VAL A 100 -0.54 5.09 -7.56
C VAL A 100 -1.72 5.13 -8.51
N SER A 101 -2.33 3.99 -8.79
CA SER A 101 -3.55 3.90 -9.58
C SER A 101 -4.47 2.80 -9.06
N ASP A 102 -5.78 3.04 -9.13
CA ASP A 102 -6.85 2.08 -8.90
C ASP A 102 -7.44 1.53 -10.20
N GLY A 103 -6.80 1.82 -11.35
CA GLY A 103 -7.28 1.48 -12.69
C GLY A 103 -8.24 2.50 -13.29
N THR A 104 -8.84 3.39 -12.49
CA THR A 104 -9.75 4.47 -12.93
C THR A 104 -9.10 5.84 -12.74
N HIS A 105 -8.49 6.02 -11.58
CA HIS A 105 -7.80 7.24 -11.20
C HIS A 105 -6.30 6.98 -11.08
N THR A 106 -5.54 8.05 -11.27
CA THR A 106 -4.08 8.03 -11.14
C THR A 106 -3.64 9.23 -10.32
N TRP A 107 -2.82 8.95 -9.31
CA TRP A 107 -2.21 9.96 -8.46
C TRP A 107 -0.71 9.97 -8.65
N ILE A 108 -0.14 11.16 -8.82
CA ILE A 108 1.30 11.38 -8.96
C ILE A 108 1.71 12.39 -7.91
N THR A 109 2.55 11.98 -6.98
CA THR A 109 2.99 12.79 -5.84
C THR A 109 4.40 12.38 -5.40
N GLY A 110 4.90 12.94 -4.31
CA GLY A 110 6.22 12.64 -3.74
C GLY A 110 6.88 13.90 -3.18
N ASP A 111 7.99 13.72 -2.46
CA ASP A 111 8.70 14.84 -1.85
C ASP A 111 9.45 15.72 -2.87
N ALA A 112 9.73 15.19 -4.07
CA ALA A 112 10.25 15.96 -5.20
C ALA A 112 9.20 16.86 -5.85
N LEU A 113 7.92 16.69 -5.53
CA LEU A 113 6.79 17.47 -6.05
C LEU A 113 6.26 18.45 -4.99
N PRO A 114 5.56 19.51 -5.40
CA PRO A 114 4.91 20.42 -4.45
C PRO A 114 3.94 19.68 -3.52
N PHE A 115 3.84 20.09 -2.26
CA PHE A 115 2.94 19.48 -1.27
C PHE A 115 1.48 19.44 -1.73
N SER A 116 1.07 20.40 -2.56
CA SER A 116 -0.25 20.45 -3.20
C SER A 116 -0.52 19.33 -4.23
N SER A 117 0.49 18.53 -4.58
CA SER A 117 0.28 17.32 -5.40
C SER A 117 -0.36 16.17 -4.63
N ARG A 118 -0.44 16.28 -3.29
CA ARG A 118 -1.10 15.28 -2.44
C ARG A 118 -2.60 15.51 -2.48
N GLU A 119 -3.34 14.44 -2.72
CA GLU A 119 -4.82 14.48 -2.70
C GLU A 119 -5.36 14.82 -1.31
N VAL A 120 -4.71 14.29 -0.28
CA VAL A 120 -4.99 14.63 1.12
C VAL A 120 -3.79 15.38 1.67
N LEU A 121 -3.99 16.62 2.12
CA LEU A 121 -2.91 17.53 2.53
C LEU A 121 -2.42 17.23 3.95
N VAL A 122 -1.85 16.05 4.14
CA VAL A 122 -1.26 15.57 5.39
C VAL A 122 0.13 14.98 5.13
N PRO A 123 0.97 14.76 6.17
CA PRO A 123 2.34 14.31 5.98
C PRO A 123 2.49 12.96 5.27
N ASN A 124 1.62 11.99 5.55
CA ASN A 124 1.62 10.69 4.86
C ASN A 124 0.85 10.76 3.53
N TYR A 125 1.01 9.73 2.70
CA TYR A 125 0.31 9.65 1.42
C TYR A 125 -0.99 8.88 1.59
N HIS A 126 -2.10 9.50 1.18
CA HIS A 126 -3.44 8.91 1.22
C HIS A 126 -4.12 9.09 -0.13
N PHE A 127 -4.64 8.00 -0.67
CA PHE A 127 -5.27 7.93 -1.98
C PHE A 127 -6.72 7.50 -1.78
N PRO A 128 -7.69 8.43 -1.96
CA PRO A 128 -9.10 8.14 -1.78
C PRO A 128 -9.65 7.33 -2.95
N PHE A 129 -10.40 6.28 -2.65
CA PHE A 129 -11.13 5.49 -3.64
C PHE A 129 -12.43 4.95 -3.04
N ILE A 130 -13.30 4.42 -3.89
CA ILE A 130 -14.54 3.76 -3.46
C ILE A 130 -14.43 2.28 -3.83
N LEU A 131 -14.42 1.42 -2.82
CA LEU A 131 -14.43 -0.02 -3.02
C LEU A 131 -15.89 -0.47 -3.20
N PRO A 132 -16.30 -1.00 -4.39
CA PRO A 132 -17.67 -1.40 -4.65
C PRO A 132 -18.13 -2.51 -3.71
N ALA A 133 -19.46 -2.65 -3.52
CA ALA A 133 -20.04 -3.69 -2.69
C ALA A 133 -19.74 -5.10 -3.27
N GLN A 134 -19.27 -6.02 -2.44
CA GLN A 134 -18.99 -7.41 -2.80
C GLN A 134 -18.13 -7.57 -4.07
N ASP A 135 -17.21 -6.66 -4.28
CA ASP A 135 -16.33 -6.63 -5.45
C ASP A 135 -14.86 -6.49 -5.03
N LYS A 136 -13.98 -6.64 -6.01
CA LYS A 136 -12.53 -6.55 -5.83
C LYS A 136 -11.98 -5.37 -6.59
N MET A 137 -10.97 -4.74 -6.00
CA MET A 137 -10.21 -3.67 -6.65
C MET A 137 -8.73 -3.96 -6.51
N GLN A 138 -7.99 -3.78 -7.59
CA GLN A 138 -6.54 -3.82 -7.57
C GLN A 138 -5.99 -2.40 -7.52
N ILE A 139 -5.15 -2.15 -6.55
CA ILE A 139 -4.34 -0.93 -6.47
C ILE A 139 -2.92 -1.32 -6.85
N TYR A 140 -2.31 -0.54 -7.72
CA TYR A 140 -0.93 -0.73 -8.15
C TYR A 140 -0.20 0.60 -8.20
N GLY A 141 1.11 0.55 -8.13
CA GLY A 141 1.92 1.75 -8.22
C GLY A 141 3.40 1.45 -8.26
N HIS A 142 4.17 2.51 -8.35
CA HIS A 142 5.62 2.45 -8.20
C HIS A 142 6.13 3.68 -7.44
N MET A 143 7.26 3.49 -6.80
CA MET A 143 7.88 4.55 -6.02
C MET A 143 9.40 4.56 -6.17
N GLU A 144 9.95 5.76 -6.10
CA GLU A 144 11.38 6.03 -6.01
C GLU A 144 11.69 6.69 -4.65
N GLY A 145 12.75 6.26 -4.00
CA GLY A 145 13.17 6.80 -2.71
C GLY A 145 14.34 6.01 -2.14
N LYS A 146 14.95 6.51 -1.08
CA LYS A 146 16.16 5.90 -0.48
C LYS A 146 15.87 4.74 0.46
N ILE A 147 14.66 4.66 1.00
CA ILE A 147 14.26 3.68 2.01
C ILE A 147 13.29 2.68 1.39
N LEU A 148 13.44 1.39 1.73
CA LEU A 148 12.65 0.29 1.17
C LEU A 148 11.56 -0.24 2.10
N ARG A 149 11.37 0.36 3.28
CA ARG A 149 10.38 -0.14 4.25
C ARG A 149 9.26 0.87 4.37
N TYR A 150 8.12 0.51 3.82
CA TYR A 150 6.90 1.28 3.88
C TYR A 150 5.82 0.42 4.53
N ASN A 151 4.94 1.06 5.31
CA ASN A 151 3.73 0.39 5.78
C ASN A 151 2.58 0.82 4.88
N PHE A 152 1.84 -0.17 4.41
CA PHE A 152 0.66 0.01 3.57
C PHE A 152 -0.57 -0.42 4.36
N PHE A 153 -1.59 0.41 4.37
CA PHE A 153 -2.86 0.05 4.98
C PHE A 153 -4.04 0.67 4.24
N VAL A 154 -5.23 0.14 4.48
CA VAL A 154 -6.49 0.76 4.07
C VAL A 154 -7.37 0.98 5.29
N ALA A 155 -8.06 2.11 5.30
CA ALA A 155 -9.04 2.43 6.33
C ALA A 155 -10.04 3.45 5.79
N THR A 156 -11.17 3.62 6.48
CA THR A 156 -12.10 4.70 6.16
C THR A 156 -11.50 6.07 6.47
N PRO A 157 -11.94 7.14 5.79
CA PRO A 157 -11.49 8.51 6.08
C PRO A 157 -11.65 8.90 7.55
N GLU A 158 -12.75 8.48 8.19
CA GLU A 158 -13.01 8.74 9.61
C GLU A 158 -11.97 8.08 10.51
N LYS A 159 -11.61 6.84 10.19
CA LYS A 159 -10.60 6.10 10.95
C LYS A 159 -9.23 6.76 10.83
N VAL A 160 -8.81 7.13 9.62
CA VAL A 160 -7.52 7.82 9.39
C VAL A 160 -7.51 9.17 10.11
N ASN A 161 -8.57 9.98 9.99
CA ASN A 161 -8.67 11.26 10.69
C ASN A 161 -8.58 11.09 12.21
N LYS A 162 -9.24 10.07 12.78
CA LYS A 162 -9.12 9.75 14.21
C LYS A 162 -7.68 9.41 14.60
N MET A 163 -6.98 8.62 13.80
CA MET A 163 -5.57 8.30 14.04
C MET A 163 -4.68 9.56 14.08
N TYR A 164 -4.93 10.53 13.19
CA TYR A 164 -4.22 11.81 13.21
C TYR A 164 -4.53 12.61 14.48
N VAL A 165 -5.79 12.72 14.86
CA VAL A 165 -6.19 13.43 16.09
C VAL A 165 -5.56 12.78 17.32
N ASP A 166 -5.61 11.45 17.43
CA ASP A 166 -5.01 10.71 18.53
C ASP A 166 -3.48 10.87 18.58
N SER A 167 -2.82 10.95 17.42
CA SER A 167 -1.39 11.22 17.32
C SER A 167 -1.04 12.64 17.79
N LEU A 168 -1.76 13.65 17.28
CA LEU A 168 -1.56 15.04 17.70
C LEU A 168 -1.79 15.21 19.20
N GLN A 169 -2.81 14.57 19.76
CA GLN A 169 -3.10 14.64 21.19
C GLN A 169 -1.98 14.03 22.04
N ARG A 170 -1.41 12.90 21.62
CA ARG A 170 -0.24 12.30 22.28
C ARG A 170 0.98 13.23 22.22
N ASP A 171 1.25 13.81 21.06
CA ASP A 171 2.38 14.70 20.86
C ASP A 171 2.22 15.98 21.72
N MET A 172 1.04 16.60 21.73
CA MET A 172 0.73 17.76 22.58
C MET A 172 0.88 17.44 24.07
N THR A 173 0.45 16.24 24.51
CA THR A 173 0.60 15.79 25.90
C THR A 173 2.08 15.64 26.25
N PHE A 174 2.87 15.01 25.38
CA PHE A 174 4.30 14.84 25.57
C PHE A 174 5.03 16.18 25.65
N PHE A 175 4.80 17.08 24.70
CA PHE A 175 5.44 18.42 24.70
C PHE A 175 4.99 19.26 25.88
N GLY A 176 3.73 19.17 26.29
CA GLY A 176 3.24 19.84 27.50
C GLY A 176 3.94 19.36 28.77
N ALA A 177 4.09 18.05 28.95
CA ALA A 177 4.83 17.46 30.06
C ALA A 177 6.31 17.88 30.06
N MET A 178 6.98 17.86 28.90
CA MET A 178 8.37 18.27 28.76
C MET A 178 8.56 19.76 29.08
N SER A 179 7.62 20.61 28.69
CA SER A 179 7.65 22.05 28.99
C SER A 179 7.54 22.29 30.50
N ILE A 180 6.66 21.58 31.20
CA ILE A 180 6.51 21.69 32.66
C ILE A 180 7.80 21.25 33.36
N LEU A 181 8.39 20.12 32.94
CA LEU A 181 9.66 19.64 33.51
C LEU A 181 10.81 20.64 33.30
N THR A 182 10.87 21.28 32.16
CA THR A 182 11.87 22.32 31.87
C THR A 182 11.70 23.51 32.77
N ILE A 183 10.49 24.02 32.98
CA ILE A 183 10.18 25.14 33.88
C ILE A 183 10.56 24.78 35.33
N LEU A 184 10.16 23.59 35.79
CA LEU A 184 10.50 23.14 37.15
C LEU A 184 12.01 23.03 37.34
N SER A 185 12.77 22.56 36.36
CA SER A 185 14.20 22.45 36.46
C SER A 185 14.85 23.84 36.56
N LEU A 186 14.37 24.81 35.79
CA LEU A 186 14.86 26.20 35.88
C LEU A 186 14.60 26.81 37.28
N VAL A 187 13.45 26.55 37.89
CA VAL A 187 13.12 27.07 39.24
C VAL A 187 13.94 26.41 40.33
N VAL A 188 14.30 25.13 40.18
CA VAL A 188 15.08 24.41 41.21
C VAL A 188 16.56 24.73 41.16
N PHE A 189 17.12 25.12 40.01
CA PHE A 189 18.54 25.38 39.80
C PHE A 189 18.91 26.89 39.73
N THR A 190 17.95 27.77 39.95
CA THR A 190 18.17 29.20 40.20
C THR A 190 18.10 29.52 41.68
#